data_73ac9f0fc971001ba3a1525d48e5f989
#
_entry.id   73ac9f0fc971001ba3a1525d48e5f989
#
_cell.length_a   1.000
_cell.length_b   1.000
_cell.length_c   1.000
_cell.angle_alpha   90.00
_cell.angle_beta   90.00
_cell.angle_gamma   90.00
#
_symmetry.space_group_name_H-M   'P 1'
#
loop_
_entity.id
_entity.type
_entity.pdbx_description
1 polymer ?
#
loop_
_entity_poly.entity_id
_entity_poly.type
_entity_poly.pdbx_seq_one_letter_code
_entity_poly.pdbx_strand_id
1 'polypeptide(L)'
;IAFAIPGVVLATIFVTFPYVSREIIPVLNSLGKDEEEAAALMGANGFTIFFKITLPNIKWSLIYGIILCTSRALGEFGAVNALSKTRGETFTLPLEIDALYMSGTDTSITSAFAVSSILVIIAIIVLVLRNIFEHRQSDYKKGGQK
;
A
#
# COMPACT_ATOMS: atom_id res chain seq x y z
N ILE A 1 16.01 -13.17 -13.31
CA ILE A 1 15.11 -12.98 -12.13
C ILE A 1 14.92 -11.49 -11.84
N ALA A 2 15.99 -10.65 -11.83
CA ALA A 2 15.91 -9.24 -11.50
C ALA A 2 15.05 -8.40 -12.49
N PHE A 3 15.12 -8.73 -13.78
CA PHE A 3 14.40 -8.03 -14.87
C PHE A 3 13.11 -8.76 -15.30
N ALA A 4 12.55 -9.58 -14.43
CA ALA A 4 11.29 -10.28 -14.63
C ALA A 4 10.25 -9.79 -13.60
N ILE A 5 9.00 -10.20 -13.76
CA ILE A 5 7.89 -9.84 -12.86
C ILE A 5 8.25 -9.94 -11.36
N PRO A 6 8.93 -11.00 -10.86
CA PRO A 6 9.31 -11.08 -9.45
C PRO A 6 10.23 -9.95 -8.98
N GLY A 7 11.14 -9.47 -9.85
CA GLY A 7 12.03 -8.35 -9.52
C GLY A 7 11.27 -7.04 -9.36
N VAL A 8 10.33 -6.77 -10.26
CA VAL A 8 9.46 -5.59 -10.20
C VAL A 8 8.60 -5.60 -8.93
N VAL A 9 8.01 -6.76 -8.60
CA VAL A 9 7.20 -6.92 -7.38
C VAL A 9 8.03 -6.70 -6.13
N LEU A 10 9.23 -7.28 -6.04
CA LEU A 10 10.13 -7.09 -4.90
C LEU A 10 10.55 -5.62 -4.74
N ALA A 11 10.88 -4.95 -5.84
CA ALA A 11 11.22 -3.52 -5.81
C ALA A 11 10.04 -2.66 -5.31
N THR A 12 8.84 -2.92 -5.81
CA THR A 12 7.63 -2.21 -5.36
C THR A 12 7.36 -2.46 -3.88
N ILE A 13 7.47 -3.70 -3.40
CA ILE A 13 7.32 -4.03 -1.98
C ILE A 13 8.35 -3.27 -1.15
N PHE A 14 9.62 -3.27 -1.57
CA PHE A 14 10.70 -2.60 -0.83
C PHE A 14 10.46 -1.09 -0.69
N VAL A 15 10.00 -0.44 -1.78
CA VAL A 15 9.70 1.00 -1.78
C VAL A 15 8.45 1.32 -0.96
N THR A 16 7.44 0.43 -0.94
CA THR A 16 6.15 0.69 -0.28
C THR A 16 6.08 0.18 1.16
N PHE A 17 6.90 -0.78 1.55
CA PHE A 17 6.92 -1.33 2.92
C PHE A 17 7.05 -0.28 4.04
N PRO A 18 7.89 0.77 3.92
CA PRO A 18 7.99 1.80 4.94
C PRO A 18 6.66 2.52 5.26
N TYR A 19 5.75 2.60 4.30
CA TYR A 19 4.44 3.24 4.52
C TYR A 19 3.57 2.43 5.49
N VAL A 20 3.56 1.10 5.39
CA VAL A 20 2.84 0.24 6.35
C VAL A 20 3.48 0.33 7.73
N SER A 21 4.80 0.23 7.82
CA SER A 21 5.52 0.30 9.09
C SER A 21 5.27 1.62 9.82
N ARG A 22 5.26 2.74 9.08
CA ARG A 22 5.00 4.07 9.62
C ARG A 22 3.61 4.22 10.24
N GLU A 23 2.61 3.49 9.72
CA GLU A 23 1.25 3.52 10.26
C GLU A 23 1.07 2.58 11.45
N ILE A 24 1.75 1.44 11.46
CA ILE A 24 1.58 0.42 12.50
C ILE A 24 2.38 0.76 13.76
N ILE A 25 3.62 1.22 13.63
CA ILE A 25 4.52 1.47 14.78
C ILE A 25 3.92 2.42 15.83
N PRO A 26 3.35 3.60 15.47
CA PRO A 26 2.75 4.49 16.46
C PRO A 26 1.57 3.87 17.20
N VAL A 27 0.79 3.02 16.53
CA VAL A 27 -0.36 2.35 17.14
C VAL A 27 0.11 1.29 18.12
N LEU A 28 1.09 0.46 17.76
CA LEU A 28 1.70 -0.51 18.68
C LEU A 28 2.29 0.18 19.92
N ASN A 29 2.97 1.30 19.72
CA ASN A 29 3.54 2.06 20.84
C ASN A 29 2.46 2.67 21.75
N SER A 30 1.30 3.04 21.20
CA SER A 30 0.18 3.60 21.98
C SER A 30 -0.63 2.56 22.74
N LEU A 31 -0.67 1.32 22.26
CA LEU A 31 -1.37 0.22 22.91
C LEU A 31 -0.64 -0.28 24.16
N GLY A 32 0.70 -0.11 24.23
CA GLY A 32 1.50 -0.69 25.29
C GLY A 32 1.63 -2.21 25.16
N LYS A 33 2.11 -2.85 26.22
CA LYS A 33 2.34 -4.31 26.26
C LYS A 33 1.51 -5.02 27.33
N ASP A 34 0.71 -4.30 28.08
CA ASP A 34 0.00 -4.79 29.25
C ASP A 34 -0.92 -5.98 28.94
N GLU A 35 -1.67 -5.89 27.83
CA GLU A 35 -2.56 -6.98 27.38
C GLU A 35 -1.79 -8.22 26.92
N GLU A 36 -0.66 -8.03 26.23
CA GLU A 36 0.19 -9.11 25.75
C GLU A 36 0.91 -9.81 26.92
N GLU A 37 1.39 -9.05 27.89
CA GLU A 37 2.03 -9.57 29.10
C GLU A 37 1.05 -10.32 30.00
N ALA A 38 -0.15 -9.79 30.18
CA ALA A 38 -1.21 -10.46 30.91
C ALA A 38 -1.58 -11.81 30.26
N ALA A 39 -1.73 -11.84 28.95
CA ALA A 39 -2.02 -13.08 28.23
C ALA A 39 -0.87 -14.09 28.30
N ALA A 40 0.39 -13.63 28.26
CA ALA A 40 1.55 -14.48 28.42
C ALA A 40 1.60 -15.10 29.84
N LEU A 41 1.29 -14.33 30.87
CA LEU A 41 1.19 -14.83 32.25
C LEU A 41 0.07 -15.88 32.42
N MET A 42 -1.00 -15.78 31.62
CA MET A 42 -2.07 -16.78 31.57
C MET A 42 -1.72 -18.03 30.74
N GLY A 43 -0.49 -18.11 30.22
CA GLY A 43 0.01 -19.27 29.46
C GLY A 43 -0.27 -19.22 27.96
N ALA A 44 -0.69 -18.08 27.39
CA ALA A 44 -0.87 -17.94 25.96
C ALA A 44 0.46 -17.97 25.22
N ASN A 45 0.54 -18.72 24.12
CA ASN A 45 1.71 -18.72 23.27
C ASN A 45 1.75 -17.48 22.36
N GLY A 46 2.93 -17.11 21.81
CA GLY A 46 3.14 -15.91 21.00
C GLY A 46 2.20 -15.84 19.77
N PHE A 47 1.88 -16.97 19.12
CA PHE A 47 0.93 -17.00 18.00
C PHE A 47 -0.48 -16.64 18.47
N THR A 48 -0.91 -17.14 19.63
CA THR A 48 -2.23 -16.82 20.19
C THR A 48 -2.32 -15.35 20.55
N ILE A 49 -1.29 -14.79 21.18
CA ILE A 49 -1.20 -13.35 21.51
C ILE A 49 -1.29 -12.52 20.25
N PHE A 50 -0.48 -12.83 19.23
CA PHE A 50 -0.48 -12.09 17.98
C PHE A 50 -1.85 -12.09 17.30
N PHE A 51 -2.47 -13.26 17.07
CA PHE A 51 -3.72 -13.33 16.33
C PHE A 51 -4.96 -12.91 17.14
N LYS A 52 -4.95 -13.05 18.45
CA LYS A 52 -6.13 -12.74 19.30
C LYS A 52 -6.08 -11.36 19.94
N ILE A 53 -4.89 -10.79 20.14
CA ILE A 53 -4.70 -9.50 20.82
C ILE A 53 -4.09 -8.47 19.88
N THR A 54 -2.86 -8.70 19.42
CA THR A 54 -2.11 -7.70 18.66
C THR A 54 -2.78 -7.37 17.32
N LEU A 55 -3.08 -8.38 16.51
CA LEU A 55 -3.67 -8.20 15.17
C LEU A 55 -5.05 -7.52 15.18
N PRO A 56 -6.01 -7.89 16.04
CA PRO A 56 -7.28 -7.18 16.16
C PRO A 56 -7.13 -5.71 16.56
N ASN A 57 -6.17 -5.41 17.43
CA ASN A 57 -5.93 -4.06 17.91
C ASN A 57 -5.31 -3.15 16.84
N ILE A 58 -4.45 -3.69 15.96
CA ILE A 58 -3.81 -2.92 14.87
C ILE A 58 -4.55 -3.00 13.54
N LYS A 59 -5.63 -3.77 13.41
CA LYS A 59 -6.31 -4.08 12.14
C LYS A 59 -6.67 -2.85 11.31
N TRP A 60 -7.13 -1.78 11.93
CA TRP A 60 -7.52 -0.55 11.24
C TRP A 60 -6.30 0.20 10.69
N SER A 61 -5.21 0.27 11.46
CA SER A 61 -3.94 0.85 11.01
C SER A 61 -3.29 0.02 9.93
N LEU A 62 -3.42 -1.30 10.00
CA LEU A 62 -2.95 -2.21 8.95
C LEU A 62 -3.71 -1.99 7.63
N ILE A 63 -5.04 -1.92 7.68
CA ILE A 63 -5.86 -1.64 6.49
C ILE A 63 -5.50 -0.29 5.90
N TYR A 64 -5.35 0.74 6.71
CA TYR A 64 -4.94 2.07 6.26
C TYR A 64 -3.54 2.05 5.63
N GLY A 65 -2.59 1.38 6.25
CA GLY A 65 -1.24 1.18 5.70
C GLY A 65 -1.25 0.47 4.34
N ILE A 66 -2.09 -0.55 4.17
CA ILE A 66 -2.27 -1.25 2.87
C ILE A 66 -2.83 -0.29 1.81
N ILE A 67 -3.81 0.53 2.15
CA ILE A 67 -4.38 1.52 1.22
C ILE A 67 -3.31 2.53 0.80
N LEU A 68 -2.48 3.01 1.75
CA LEU A 68 -1.35 3.90 1.44
C LEU A 68 -0.32 3.24 0.53
N CYS A 69 0.05 1.98 0.82
CA CYS A 69 0.94 1.18 -0.03
C CYS A 69 0.39 1.06 -1.46
N THR A 70 -0.89 0.71 -1.59
CA THR A 70 -1.53 0.57 -2.89
C THR A 70 -1.55 1.89 -3.65
N SER A 71 -1.89 2.99 -2.97
CA SER A 71 -1.87 4.34 -3.57
C SER A 71 -0.47 4.71 -4.09
N ARG A 72 0.57 4.38 -3.32
CA ARG A 72 1.96 4.67 -3.70
C ARG A 72 2.43 3.76 -4.84
N ALA A 73 2.07 2.48 -4.79
CA ALA A 73 2.43 1.49 -5.81
C ALA A 73 1.82 1.81 -7.18
N LEU A 74 0.58 2.33 -7.23
CA LEU A 74 -0.07 2.75 -8.48
C LEU A 74 0.69 3.86 -9.21
N GLY A 75 1.38 4.73 -8.48
CA GLY A 75 2.20 5.82 -9.04
C GLY A 75 3.69 5.47 -9.17
N GLU A 76 4.11 4.22 -8.91
CA GLU A 76 5.52 3.86 -8.97
C GLU A 76 6.02 3.77 -10.41
N PHE A 77 6.91 4.69 -10.75
CA PHE A 77 7.56 4.77 -12.07
C PHE A 77 9.05 4.47 -11.98
N GLY A 78 9.74 5.08 -11.01
CA GLY A 78 11.20 5.11 -10.98
C GLY A 78 11.86 3.74 -10.80
N ALA A 79 11.49 3.02 -9.74
CA ALA A 79 12.07 1.70 -9.46
C ALA A 79 11.66 0.67 -10.52
N VAL A 80 10.42 0.76 -11.01
CA VAL A 80 9.92 -0.14 -12.06
C VAL A 80 10.62 0.15 -13.38
N ASN A 81 10.83 1.41 -13.77
CA ASN A 81 11.54 1.77 -15.00
C ASN A 81 12.98 1.23 -15.01
N ALA A 82 13.66 1.23 -13.87
CA ALA A 82 15.02 0.69 -13.77
C ALA A 82 15.09 -0.84 -13.97
N LEU A 83 14.03 -1.57 -13.61
CA LEU A 83 13.97 -3.04 -13.63
C LEU A 83 13.14 -3.60 -14.77
N SER A 84 12.21 -2.83 -15.31
CA SER A 84 11.31 -3.26 -16.38
C SER A 84 11.92 -2.92 -17.74
N LYS A 85 12.16 -3.94 -18.56
CA LYS A 85 12.77 -3.77 -19.90
C LYS A 85 11.88 -4.28 -21.04
N THR A 86 10.82 -5.04 -20.72
CA THR A 86 9.99 -5.68 -21.74
C THR A 86 8.57 -5.12 -21.70
N ARG A 87 8.22 -4.35 -22.73
CA ARG A 87 6.86 -3.83 -22.91
C ARG A 87 5.87 -4.98 -23.06
N GLY A 88 4.73 -4.87 -22.37
CA GLY A 88 3.66 -5.87 -22.40
C GLY A 88 3.82 -7.01 -21.37
N GLU A 89 5.01 -7.23 -20.80
CA GLU A 89 5.23 -8.25 -19.78
C GLU A 89 5.51 -7.68 -18.39
N THR A 90 6.31 -6.61 -18.32
CA THR A 90 6.79 -6.06 -17.05
C THR A 90 6.44 -4.59 -16.84
N PHE A 91 5.79 -3.94 -17.82
CA PHE A 91 5.41 -2.53 -17.71
C PHE A 91 4.21 -2.37 -16.77
N THR A 92 4.32 -1.39 -15.88
CA THR A 92 3.19 -0.85 -15.11
C THR A 92 2.44 0.19 -15.93
N LEU A 93 1.22 0.54 -15.52
CA LEU A 93 0.42 1.56 -16.21
C LEU A 93 1.17 2.89 -16.42
N PRO A 94 1.87 3.49 -15.42
CA PRO A 94 2.66 4.68 -15.64
C PRO A 94 3.75 4.52 -16.69
N LEU A 95 4.39 3.37 -16.73
CA LEU A 95 5.47 3.08 -17.68
C LEU A 95 4.93 2.90 -19.11
N GLU A 96 3.76 2.26 -19.26
CA GLU A 96 3.09 2.13 -20.56
C GLU A 96 2.61 3.49 -21.11
N ILE A 97 2.12 4.37 -20.23
CA ILE A 97 1.75 5.75 -20.61
C ILE A 97 2.96 6.50 -21.17
N ASP A 98 4.10 6.41 -20.48
CA ASP A 98 5.35 7.06 -20.93
C ASP A 98 5.81 6.49 -22.27
N ALA A 99 5.81 5.19 -22.44
CA ALA A 99 6.19 4.52 -23.69
C ALA A 99 5.27 4.89 -24.88
N LEU A 100 3.96 4.96 -24.64
CA LEU A 100 2.98 5.41 -25.65
C LEU A 100 3.20 6.87 -26.03
N TYR A 101 3.42 7.74 -25.05
CA TYR A 101 3.67 9.14 -25.29
C TYR A 101 4.98 9.38 -26.06
N MET A 102 6.05 8.68 -25.68
CA MET A 102 7.36 8.79 -26.34
C MET A 102 7.40 8.23 -27.76
N SER A 103 6.45 7.37 -28.15
CA SER A 103 6.37 6.84 -29.51
C SER A 103 5.99 7.90 -30.57
N GLY A 104 5.39 9.02 -30.15
CA GLY A 104 5.23 10.24 -30.96
C GLY A 104 4.22 10.17 -32.10
N THR A 105 3.45 9.07 -32.27
CA THR A 105 2.39 9.00 -33.29
C THR A 105 1.07 9.52 -32.72
N ASP A 106 0.25 10.18 -33.53
CA ASP A 106 -1.03 10.76 -33.08
C ASP A 106 -1.95 9.73 -32.39
N THR A 107 -1.99 8.51 -32.92
CA THR A 107 -2.76 7.41 -32.33
C THR A 107 -2.21 6.95 -30.99
N SER A 108 -0.90 6.90 -30.81
CA SER A 108 -0.28 6.49 -29.55
C SER A 108 -0.36 7.57 -28.49
N ILE A 109 -0.25 8.84 -28.88
CA ILE A 109 -0.47 9.97 -27.96
C ILE A 109 -1.92 9.95 -27.44
N THR A 110 -2.91 9.77 -28.33
CA THR A 110 -4.32 9.63 -27.92
C THR A 110 -4.53 8.44 -26.97
N SER A 111 -3.87 7.31 -27.25
CA SER A 111 -3.91 6.13 -26.39
C SER A 111 -3.27 6.39 -25.03
N ALA A 112 -2.18 7.14 -24.97
CA ALA A 112 -1.52 7.55 -23.72
C ALA A 112 -2.49 8.37 -22.84
N PHE A 113 -3.21 9.33 -23.42
CA PHE A 113 -4.21 10.12 -22.70
C PHE A 113 -5.38 9.27 -22.21
N ALA A 114 -5.87 8.30 -23.02
CA ALA A 114 -6.93 7.38 -22.61
C ALA A 114 -6.51 6.52 -21.40
N VAL A 115 -5.31 5.92 -21.45
CA VAL A 115 -4.77 5.11 -20.33
C VAL A 115 -4.52 5.97 -19.10
N SER A 116 -4.02 7.20 -19.27
CA SER A 116 -3.83 8.17 -18.18
C SER A 116 -5.16 8.51 -17.49
N SER A 117 -6.23 8.67 -18.25
CA SER A 117 -7.56 8.96 -17.70
C SER A 117 -8.07 7.81 -16.83
N ILE A 118 -7.84 6.56 -17.23
CA ILE A 118 -8.19 5.38 -16.44
C ILE A 118 -7.38 5.38 -15.14
N LEU A 119 -6.08 5.65 -15.20
CA LEU A 119 -5.22 5.71 -14.02
C LEU A 119 -5.68 6.78 -13.03
N VAL A 120 -6.07 7.96 -13.53
CA VAL A 120 -6.61 9.06 -12.71
C VAL A 120 -7.91 8.65 -12.01
N ILE A 121 -8.82 7.97 -12.71
CA ILE A 121 -10.07 7.48 -12.11
C ILE A 121 -9.77 6.49 -10.98
N ILE A 122 -8.87 5.53 -11.22
CA ILE A 122 -8.45 4.56 -10.19
C ILE A 122 -7.83 5.30 -8.99
N ALA A 123 -6.95 6.27 -9.23
CA ALA A 123 -6.31 7.06 -8.17
C ALA A 123 -7.34 7.83 -7.33
N ILE A 124 -8.36 8.43 -7.96
CA ILE A 124 -9.45 9.13 -7.26
C ILE A 124 -10.25 8.14 -6.39
N ILE A 125 -10.59 6.96 -6.92
CA ILE A 125 -11.31 5.93 -6.15
C ILE A 125 -10.51 5.53 -4.91
N VAL A 126 -9.21 5.26 -5.06
CA VAL A 126 -8.32 4.88 -3.95
C VAL A 126 -8.21 6.03 -2.94
N LEU A 127 -8.13 7.29 -3.40
CA LEU A 127 -8.08 8.47 -2.54
C LEU A 127 -9.39 8.64 -1.72
N VAL A 128 -10.54 8.42 -2.34
CA VAL A 128 -11.84 8.46 -1.66
C VAL A 128 -11.94 7.35 -0.61
N LEU A 129 -11.53 6.14 -0.95
CA LEU A 129 -11.48 5.02 0.00
C LEU A 129 -10.56 5.36 1.18
N ARG A 130 -9.37 5.89 0.92
CA ARG A 130 -8.45 6.34 1.96
C ARG A 130 -9.12 7.34 2.90
N ASN A 131 -9.77 8.37 2.37
CA ASN A 131 -10.40 9.42 3.16
C ASN A 131 -11.53 8.86 4.06
N ILE A 132 -12.35 7.94 3.53
CA ILE A 132 -13.39 7.27 4.30
C ILE A 132 -12.80 6.47 5.48
N PHE A 133 -11.71 5.73 5.24
CA PHE A 133 -11.05 4.96 6.29
C PHE A 133 -10.37 5.85 7.35
N GLU A 134 -9.76 6.96 6.94
CA GLU A 134 -9.13 7.93 7.83
C GLU A 134 -10.15 8.56 8.80
N HIS A 135 -11.32 8.95 8.30
CA HIS A 135 -12.41 9.44 9.15
C HIS A 135 -12.87 8.39 10.16
N ARG A 136 -13.07 7.14 9.74
CA ARG A 136 -13.48 6.06 10.65
C ARG A 136 -12.43 5.77 11.73
N GLN A 137 -11.14 5.85 11.39
CA GLN A 137 -10.07 5.65 12.37
C GLN A 137 -10.00 6.78 13.40
N SER A 138 -10.24 8.01 12.99
CA SER A 138 -10.28 9.19 13.87
C SER A 138 -11.42 9.07 14.91
N ASP A 139 -12.59 8.61 14.50
CA ASP A 139 -13.74 8.44 15.39
C ASP A 139 -13.51 7.30 16.40
N TYR A 140 -12.84 6.22 15.99
CA TYR A 140 -12.50 5.13 16.90
C TYR A 140 -11.51 5.54 17.99
N LYS A 141 -10.52 6.38 17.67
CA LYS A 141 -9.56 6.93 18.64
C LYS A 141 -10.24 7.87 19.66
N LYS A 142 -11.27 8.61 19.27
CA LYS A 142 -12.02 9.50 20.17
C LYS A 142 -13.00 8.75 21.07
N GLY A 143 -13.52 7.60 20.63
CA GLY A 143 -14.46 6.78 21.42
C GLY A 143 -13.80 5.94 22.52
N GLY A 144 -12.52 5.62 22.39
CA GLY A 144 -11.77 4.83 23.38
C GLY A 144 -11.16 5.62 24.54
N GLN A 145 -11.34 6.95 24.56
CA GLN A 145 -10.88 7.85 25.64
C GLN A 145 -12.01 8.32 26.57
N LYS A 146 -13.18 7.67 26.53
CA LYS A 146 -14.27 7.96 27.49
C LYS A 146 -14.42 6.81 28.50
#